data_7a024b31610298e12e374a62faf2dcb0
#
_entry.id   7a024b31610298e12e374a62faf2dcb0
#
_cell.length_a   1.000
_cell.length_b   1.000
_cell.length_c   1.000
_cell.angle_alpha   90.00
_cell.angle_beta   90.00
_cell.angle_gamma   90.00
#
_symmetry.space_group_name_H-M   'P 1'
#
loop_
_entity.id
_entity.type
_entity.pdbx_description
1 polymer ?
#
loop_
_entity_poly.entity_id
_entity_poly.type
_entity_poly.pdbx_seq_one_letter_code
_entity_poly.pdbx_strand_id
1 'polypeptide(L)' 'MITHEVERTLAELSSTGSSAKRICLVSWNGNPAKLDLRVWRTVDGETKPGKGVTLTDEEAETLLAALTDYFG' A
#
# COMPACT_ATOMS: atom_id res chain seq x y z
N MET A 1 16.33 3.69 11.89
CA MET A 1 15.38 4.45 11.04
C MET A 1 14.77 3.54 9.99
N ILE A 2 13.46 3.60 9.83
CA ILE A 2 12.78 2.83 8.79
C ILE A 2 12.83 3.64 7.50
N THR A 3 13.38 3.04 6.45
CA THR A 3 13.38 3.64 5.11
C THR A 3 12.39 2.90 4.23
N HIS A 4 11.91 3.58 3.20
CA HIS A 4 10.99 2.97 2.25
C HIS A 4 11.18 3.56 0.86
N GLU A 5 10.81 2.78 -0.13
CA GLU A 5 10.79 3.23 -1.51
C GLU A 5 9.55 2.67 -2.19
N VAL A 6 8.70 3.55 -2.69
CA VAL A 6 7.52 3.15 -3.47
C VAL A 6 7.99 2.90 -4.89
N GLU A 7 8.03 1.64 -5.30
CA GLU A 7 8.45 1.28 -6.65
C GLU A 7 7.34 1.48 -7.67
N ARG A 8 6.09 1.24 -7.24
CA ARG A 8 4.95 1.37 -8.12
C ARG A 8 3.67 1.54 -7.30
N THR A 9 2.80 2.45 -7.73
CA THR A 9 1.44 2.56 -7.19
C THR A 9 0.50 1.82 -8.12
N LEU A 10 -0.15 0.76 -7.61
CA LEU A 10 -1.09 -0.02 -8.41
C LEU A 10 -2.43 0.70 -8.52
N ALA A 11 -2.93 1.23 -7.41
CA ALA A 11 -4.20 1.94 -7.39
C ALA A 11 -4.32 2.83 -6.15
N GLU A 12 -5.06 3.91 -6.30
CA GLU A 12 -5.50 4.72 -5.18
C GLU A 12 -6.95 4.34 -4.88
N LEU A 13 -7.21 3.88 -3.67
CA LEU A 13 -8.55 3.43 -3.28
C LEU A 13 -9.44 4.59 -2.87
N SER A 14 -8.88 5.57 -2.19
CA SER A 14 -9.59 6.76 -1.75
C SER A 14 -8.61 7.85 -1.40
N SER A 15 -9.08 9.08 -1.35
CA SER A 15 -8.31 10.19 -0.83
C SER A 15 -9.22 11.14 -0.07
N THR A 16 -8.70 11.71 1.02
CA THR A 16 -9.43 12.67 1.85
C THR A 16 -8.42 13.67 2.39
N GLY A 17 -8.55 14.93 1.97
CA GLY A 17 -7.63 15.98 2.39
C GLY A 17 -6.19 15.63 2.01
N SER A 18 -5.31 15.53 3.00
CA SER A 18 -3.90 15.20 2.80
C SER A 18 -3.61 13.71 2.90
N SER A 19 -4.65 12.86 2.98
CA SER A 19 -4.50 11.41 3.14
C SER A 19 -5.01 10.69 1.90
N ALA A 20 -4.33 9.61 1.53
CA ALA A 20 -4.75 8.73 0.43
C ALA A 20 -4.49 7.28 0.81
N LYS A 21 -5.47 6.41 0.54
CA LYS A 21 -5.31 4.98 0.75
C LYS A 21 -4.93 4.36 -0.59
N ARG A 22 -3.79 3.69 -0.62
CA ARG A 22 -3.24 3.15 -1.87
C ARG A 22 -2.75 1.73 -1.69
N ILE A 23 -2.80 0.98 -2.80
CA ILE A 23 -2.09 -0.29 -2.88
C ILE A 23 -0.87 -0.07 -3.78
N CYS A 24 0.30 -0.38 -3.24
CA CYS A 24 1.59 -0.10 -3.87
C CYS A 24 2.53 -1.29 -3.77
N LEU A 25 3.59 -1.27 -4.57
CA LEU A 25 4.76 -2.11 -4.35
C LEU A 25 5.75 -1.25 -3.58
N VAL A 26 6.09 -1.67 -2.37
CA VAL A 26 6.97 -0.92 -1.48
C VAL A 26 8.15 -1.76 -1.02
N SER A 27 9.35 -1.21 -1.16
CA SER A 27 10.55 -1.80 -0.60
C SER A 27 10.80 -1.15 0.77
N TRP A 28 10.77 -1.94 1.81
CA TRP A 28 11.04 -1.49 3.18
C TRP A 28 12.48 -1.84 3.57
N ASN A 29 13.23 -0.86 4.03
CA ASN A 29 14.62 -1.05 4.51
C ASN A 29 15.53 -1.76 3.49
N GLY A 30 15.33 -1.50 2.20
CA GLY A 30 16.13 -2.13 1.14
C GLY A 30 15.78 -3.57 0.85
N ASN A 31 14.74 -4.13 1.46
CA ASN A 31 14.28 -5.47 1.17
C ASN A 31 13.54 -5.53 -0.17
N PRO A 32 13.36 -6.73 -0.76
CA PRO A 32 12.55 -6.86 -1.98
C PRO A 32 11.16 -6.27 -1.79
N ALA A 33 10.67 -5.58 -2.82
CA ALA A 33 9.37 -4.94 -2.77
C ALA A 33 8.24 -5.93 -2.56
N LYS A 34 7.27 -5.54 -1.75
CA LYS A 34 6.07 -6.33 -1.47
C LYS A 34 4.83 -5.48 -1.71
N LEU A 35 3.71 -6.13 -1.93
CA LEU A 35 2.44 -5.45 -1.99
C LEU A 35 2.12 -4.86 -0.63
N ASP A 36 1.64 -3.62 -0.62
CA ASP A 36 1.39 -2.88 0.61
C ASP A 36 0.11 -2.06 0.45
N LEU A 37 -0.81 -2.28 1.37
CA LEU A 37 -2.07 -1.55 1.41
C LEU A 37 -2.06 -0.65 2.63
N ARG A 38 -1.98 0.65 2.40
CA ARG A 38 -1.91 1.59 3.52
C ARG A 38 -2.37 3.00 3.18
N VAL A 39 -2.55 3.78 4.23
CA VAL A 39 -2.82 5.20 4.13
C VAL A 39 -1.49 5.95 4.02
N TRP A 40 -1.41 6.87 3.09
CA TRP A 40 -0.27 7.76 2.93
C TRP A 40 -0.71 9.18 3.28
N ARG A 41 0.09 9.89 4.02
CA ARG A 41 -0.19 11.26 4.43
C ARG A 41 0.84 12.21 3.85
N THR A 42 0.35 13.35 3.37
CA THR A 42 1.22 14.42 2.89
C THR A 42 1.20 15.53 3.92
N VAL A 43 2.37 15.83 4.50
CA VAL A 43 2.55 16.88 5.50
C VAL A 43 3.74 17.73 5.04
N ASP A 44 3.51 19.03 4.89
CA ASP A 44 4.55 19.99 4.45
C ASP A 44 5.20 19.56 3.13
N GLY A 45 4.38 19.07 2.18
CA GLY A 45 4.85 18.65 0.87
C GLY A 45 5.55 17.29 0.86
N GLU A 46 5.61 16.59 2.00
CA GLU A 46 6.29 15.32 2.14
C GLU A 46 5.28 14.21 2.40
N THR A 47 5.32 13.15 1.58
CA THR A 47 4.40 12.01 1.73
C THR A 47 5.04 10.95 2.61
N LYS A 48 4.32 10.58 3.68
CA LYS A 48 4.79 9.62 4.67
C LYS A 48 3.82 8.46 4.81
N PRO A 49 4.35 7.25 5.10
CA PRO A 49 3.48 6.09 5.32
C PRO A 49 2.75 6.20 6.66
N GLY A 50 1.45 5.92 6.62
CA GLY A 50 0.62 5.80 7.81
C GLY A 50 0.28 4.35 8.10
N LYS A 51 -0.91 4.11 8.63
CA LYS A 51 -1.38 2.77 8.98
C LYS A 51 -1.62 1.92 7.74
N GLY A 52 -1.27 0.66 7.83
CA GLY A 52 -1.51 -0.28 6.75
C GLY A 52 -0.92 -1.64 7.01
N VAL A 53 -0.96 -2.48 5.98
CA VAL A 53 -0.44 -3.84 6.05
C VAL A 53 0.38 -4.15 4.80
N THR A 54 1.45 -4.90 5.01
CA THR A 54 2.25 -5.46 3.92
C THR A 54 1.75 -6.88 3.68
N LEU A 55 1.60 -7.26 2.43
CA LEU A 55 1.06 -8.55 2.04
C LEU A 55 2.13 -9.39 1.34
N THR A 56 2.16 -10.69 1.66
CA THR A 56 2.89 -11.63 0.83
C THR A 56 2.09 -11.87 -0.45
N ASP A 57 2.72 -12.45 -1.47
CA ASP A 57 2.00 -12.79 -2.71
C ASP A 57 0.85 -13.75 -2.43
N GLU A 58 1.05 -14.73 -1.53
CA GLU A 58 0.01 -15.67 -1.16
C GLU A 58 -1.18 -14.96 -0.49
N GLU A 59 -0.88 -14.03 0.42
CA GLU A 59 -1.91 -13.23 1.07
C GLU A 59 -2.67 -12.37 0.07
N ALA A 60 -1.96 -11.76 -0.86
CA ALA A 60 -2.58 -10.93 -1.89
C ALA A 60 -3.48 -11.76 -2.82
N GLU A 61 -3.05 -12.97 -3.18
CA GLU A 61 -3.86 -13.88 -3.99
C GLU A 61 -5.14 -14.32 -3.26
N THR A 62 -5.02 -14.60 -1.96
CA THR A 62 -6.19 -14.93 -1.13
C THR A 62 -7.17 -13.75 -1.05
N LEU A 63 -6.63 -12.54 -0.90
CA LEU A 63 -7.44 -11.32 -0.89
C LEU A 63 -8.15 -11.13 -2.23
N LEU A 64 -7.45 -11.35 -3.33
CA LEU A 64 -8.04 -11.25 -4.67
C LEU A 64 -9.21 -12.24 -4.82
N ALA A 65 -9.01 -13.47 -4.41
CA ALA A 65 -10.06 -14.50 -4.48
C ALA A 65 -11.28 -14.12 -3.62
N ALA A 66 -11.02 -13.62 -2.41
CA ALA A 66 -12.10 -13.20 -1.50
C ALA A 66 -12.90 -12.04 -2.07
N LEU A 67 -12.23 -11.04 -2.63
CA LEU A 67 -12.90 -9.89 -3.23
C LEU A 67 -13.66 -10.28 -4.50
N THR A 68 -13.09 -11.16 -5.31
CA THR A 68 -13.74 -11.65 -6.51
C THR A 68 -15.02 -12.41 -6.16
N ASP A 69 -14.98 -13.25 -5.12
CA ASP A 69 -16.14 -13.98 -4.63
C ASP A 69 -17.19 -13.03 -4.06
N TYR A 70 -16.78 -12.04 -3.31
CA TYR A 70 -17.69 -11.07 -2.67
C TYR A 70 -18.43 -10.23 -3.73
N PHE A 71 -17.75 -9.75 -4.76
CA PHE A 71 -18.36 -8.90 -5.78
C PHE A 71 -18.88 -9.66 -6.99
N GLY A 72 -18.38 -10.83 -7.21
CA GLY A 72 -18.74 -11.67 -8.35
C GLY A 72 -19.98 -12.49 -8.11
#